data_e0fccb32edca9736b1a910d2008a1d15
#
_entry.id   e0fccb32edca9736b1a910d2008a1d15
#
_cell.length_a   1.000
_cell.length_b   1.000
_cell.length_c   1.000
_cell.angle_alpha   90.00
_cell.angle_beta   90.00
_cell.angle_gamma   90.00
#
_symmetry.space_group_name_H-M   'P 1'
#
loop_
_entity.id
_entity.type
_entity.pdbx_description
1 polymer ?
#
loop_
_entity_poly.entity_id
_entity_poly.type
_entity_poly.pdbx_seq_one_letter_code
_entity_poly.pdbx_strand_id
1 'polypeptide(L)'
;MTASAMRGAALAVVLVVGACGGPSPSTSHTPSPTSSAGTSPLSSPTSGPASLVHCTTAVPAGDSLVIGTVAGDATIVVRDIQDPAHARNLCTFDSSVLAPQFVSGTAVAYETAENQIIKANLSGGPTTILATYSSGFDSGQYAFSPDGQSLTYLDSNAWHLVSSAGNRVLTTLPAAPGRGVSPDEDDSFLSFSPDGQYIAYFQTFHTGGTGATAPDQVRRASDGALVYSTSGMTMAVWASLPSRLYFRAATGPVLRWDPSAGVTPMDSIHWIRPHQSPDGRWITYSLRTSTGVHGVGFYGVQADSQIASTAAGRSGARFLSNDLVWYIGERACSTCFGGQPTPTGVTYIYSIAGASEITSRLSAVHDVWPRVTAPAV
;
A
#
# COMPACT_ATOMS: atom_id res chain seq x y z
N MET A 1 51.85 1.16 27.42
CA MET A 1 52.21 2.34 28.20
C MET A 1 51.78 3.58 27.43
N THR A 2 51.05 4.38 28.07
CA THR A 2 50.53 5.73 27.96
C THR A 2 49.06 5.83 27.69
N ALA A 3 48.34 6.00 28.80
CA ALA A 3 46.94 6.43 28.84
C ALA A 3 46.87 7.94 28.61
N SER A 4 45.91 8.37 27.79
CA SER A 4 45.57 9.79 27.66
C SER A 4 44.10 9.96 28.01
N ALA A 5 43.85 10.56 29.16
CA ALA A 5 42.53 10.97 29.64
C ALA A 5 42.14 12.30 28.99
N MET A 6 40.92 12.34 28.43
CA MET A 6 40.31 13.63 28.06
C MET A 6 39.09 13.90 28.94
N ARG A 7 39.17 15.07 29.56
CA ARG A 7 38.22 15.63 30.55
C ARG A 7 36.95 16.13 29.84
N GLY A 8 35.80 15.82 30.45
CA GLY A 8 34.53 16.38 30.07
C GLY A 8 34.38 17.86 30.46
N ALA A 9 33.76 18.64 29.61
CA ALA A 9 33.25 19.95 29.92
C ALA A 9 31.71 19.90 30.00
N ALA A 10 31.16 20.14 31.18
CA ALA A 10 29.75 20.29 31.41
C ALA A 10 29.30 21.71 31.02
N LEU A 11 28.35 21.82 30.15
CA LEU A 11 27.70 23.07 29.78
C LEU A 11 26.41 23.23 30.61
N ALA A 12 26.42 24.19 31.54
CA ALA A 12 25.25 24.59 32.31
C ALA A 12 24.42 25.58 31.51
N VAL A 13 23.16 25.27 31.26
CA VAL A 13 22.15 26.17 30.70
C VAL A 13 21.39 26.83 31.83
N VAL A 14 21.49 28.12 31.93
CA VAL A 14 20.75 28.98 32.89
C VAL A 14 19.40 29.31 32.26
N LEU A 15 18.32 28.90 32.88
CA LEU A 15 16.93 29.30 32.55
C LEU A 15 16.65 30.63 33.28
N VAL A 16 16.41 31.71 32.53
CA VAL A 16 15.89 32.98 33.02
C VAL A 16 14.35 32.95 32.90
N VAL A 17 13.69 32.92 34.05
CA VAL A 17 12.23 33.07 34.14
C VAL A 17 11.94 34.56 34.26
N GLY A 18 11.35 35.16 33.23
CA GLY A 18 10.82 36.51 33.26
C GLY A 18 9.30 36.47 33.50
N ALA A 19 8.87 36.82 34.70
CA ALA A 19 7.47 37.08 35.00
C ALA A 19 7.15 38.57 34.80
N CYS A 20 6.18 38.89 33.92
CA CYS A 20 5.49 40.17 33.92
C CYS A 20 3.99 39.89 33.76
N GLY A 21 3.27 40.12 34.81
CA GLY A 21 1.83 40.08 34.83
C GLY A 21 1.22 41.42 34.35
N GLY A 22 0.09 41.32 33.67
CA GLY A 22 -0.84 42.40 33.40
C GLY A 22 -2.22 41.84 33.06
N PRO A 23 -3.29 42.27 33.73
CA PRO A 23 -4.65 41.79 33.42
C PRO A 23 -5.18 42.49 32.18
N SER A 24 -5.57 41.75 31.16
CA SER A 24 -6.36 42.24 30.04
C SER A 24 -7.84 41.89 30.22
N PRO A 25 -8.75 42.76 29.77
CA PRO A 25 -10.18 42.58 30.01
C PRO A 25 -10.78 41.47 29.14
N SER A 26 -11.65 40.67 29.77
CA SER A 26 -12.47 39.65 29.10
C SER A 26 -13.46 40.31 28.13
N THR A 27 -13.26 40.09 26.84
CA THR A 27 -14.33 40.25 25.86
C THR A 27 -14.98 38.87 25.65
N SER A 28 -16.22 38.75 26.12
CA SER A 28 -17.06 37.58 25.86
C SER A 28 -17.43 37.56 24.38
N HIS A 29 -16.77 36.70 23.64
CA HIS A 29 -17.20 36.31 22.28
C HIS A 29 -18.25 35.21 22.40
N THR A 30 -19.49 35.54 22.10
CA THR A 30 -20.54 34.56 21.82
C THR A 30 -20.09 33.67 20.66
N PRO A 31 -20.06 32.34 20.82
CA PRO A 31 -19.72 31.48 19.71
C PRO A 31 -20.80 31.56 18.63
N SER A 32 -20.44 32.00 17.43
CA SER A 32 -21.27 31.86 16.25
C SER A 32 -21.59 30.38 16.03
N PRO A 33 -22.81 30.03 15.60
CA PRO A 33 -23.17 28.64 15.34
C PRO A 33 -22.28 28.11 14.23
N THR A 34 -21.53 27.09 14.57
CA THR A 34 -20.75 26.28 13.62
C THR A 34 -21.72 25.71 12.59
N SER A 35 -21.60 26.13 11.34
CA SER A 35 -22.29 25.48 10.23
C SER A 35 -22.03 23.99 10.28
N SER A 36 -23.06 23.22 10.61
CA SER A 36 -23.06 21.77 10.40
C SER A 36 -22.78 21.51 8.94
N ALA A 37 -21.62 20.93 8.65
CA ALA A 37 -21.36 20.34 7.34
C ALA A 37 -22.48 19.34 7.07
N GLY A 38 -23.35 19.67 6.13
CA GLY A 38 -24.47 18.84 5.76
C GLY A 38 -23.93 17.49 5.27
N THR A 39 -24.22 16.44 6.00
CA THR A 39 -24.09 15.07 5.51
C THR A 39 -25.10 14.92 4.39
N SER A 40 -24.63 14.98 3.13
CA SER A 40 -25.46 14.59 1.99
C SER A 40 -25.85 13.11 2.21
N PRO A 41 -27.14 12.78 2.11
CA PRO A 41 -27.56 11.38 2.22
C PRO A 41 -26.89 10.58 1.12
N LEU A 42 -26.49 9.35 1.45
CA LEU A 42 -25.97 8.38 0.50
C LEU A 42 -26.95 8.31 -0.67
N SER A 43 -26.49 8.69 -1.86
CA SER A 43 -27.23 8.39 -3.08
C SER A 43 -27.39 6.88 -3.13
N SER A 44 -28.59 6.38 -3.33
CA SER A 44 -28.84 4.95 -3.56
C SER A 44 -27.85 4.44 -4.58
N PRO A 45 -27.27 3.25 -4.42
CA PRO A 45 -26.26 2.75 -5.33
C PRO A 45 -26.84 2.76 -6.74
N THR A 46 -26.21 3.52 -7.62
CA THR A 46 -26.60 3.62 -9.03
C THR A 46 -26.17 2.30 -9.68
N SER A 47 -27.09 1.65 -10.41
CA SER A 47 -26.72 0.49 -11.22
C SER A 47 -25.64 0.91 -12.21
N GLY A 48 -24.50 0.20 -12.15
CA GLY A 48 -23.35 0.48 -12.98
C GLY A 48 -23.52 0.01 -14.43
N PRO A 49 -22.51 0.27 -15.27
CA PRO A 49 -22.45 -0.24 -16.64
C PRO A 49 -22.39 -1.78 -16.67
N ALA A 50 -22.37 -2.36 -17.86
CA ALA A 50 -22.12 -3.79 -18.02
C ALA A 50 -20.79 -4.19 -17.37
N SER A 51 -20.71 -5.39 -16.80
CA SER A 51 -19.47 -5.90 -16.20
C SER A 51 -18.39 -6.06 -17.26
N LEU A 52 -17.20 -5.57 -16.96
CA LEU A 52 -15.97 -5.79 -17.74
C LEU A 52 -15.18 -7.01 -17.24
N VAL A 53 -15.78 -7.85 -16.41
CA VAL A 53 -15.19 -9.09 -15.89
C VAL A 53 -16.03 -10.26 -16.36
N HIS A 54 -15.39 -11.21 -17.02
CA HIS A 54 -16.02 -12.37 -17.64
C HIS A 54 -15.46 -13.65 -17.03
N CYS A 55 -16.29 -14.35 -16.24
CA CYS A 55 -15.94 -15.60 -15.59
C CYS A 55 -16.49 -16.79 -16.35
N THR A 56 -15.62 -17.75 -16.66
CA THR A 56 -16.01 -19.00 -17.39
C THR A 56 -16.40 -20.12 -16.46
N THR A 57 -16.03 -20.02 -15.19
CA THR A 57 -16.34 -21.01 -14.15
C THR A 57 -16.75 -20.30 -12.87
N ALA A 58 -17.54 -20.96 -12.03
CA ALA A 58 -17.82 -20.46 -10.70
C ALA A 58 -16.50 -20.29 -9.92
N VAL A 59 -16.33 -19.13 -9.31
CA VAL A 59 -15.16 -18.87 -8.46
C VAL A 59 -15.40 -19.58 -7.12
N PRO A 60 -14.52 -20.49 -6.72
CA PRO A 60 -14.67 -21.23 -5.47
C PRO A 60 -14.65 -20.28 -4.27
N ALA A 61 -15.48 -20.53 -3.28
CA ALA A 61 -15.46 -19.75 -2.04
C ALA A 61 -14.32 -20.23 -1.13
N GLY A 62 -13.50 -19.30 -0.65
CA GLY A 62 -12.43 -19.59 0.33
C GLY A 62 -11.08 -20.00 -0.26
N ASP A 63 -10.93 -19.98 -1.57
CA ASP A 63 -9.67 -20.36 -2.22
C ASP A 63 -8.69 -19.18 -2.28
N SER A 64 -7.42 -19.52 -2.43
CA SER A 64 -6.37 -18.54 -2.71
C SER A 64 -6.48 -18.05 -4.15
N LEU A 65 -6.86 -16.80 -4.32
CA LEU A 65 -7.06 -16.16 -5.62
C LEU A 65 -6.01 -15.08 -5.85
N VAL A 66 -5.64 -14.89 -7.10
CA VAL A 66 -4.78 -13.78 -7.53
C VAL A 66 -5.41 -13.05 -8.71
N ILE A 67 -5.33 -11.73 -8.70
CA ILE A 67 -5.48 -10.91 -9.91
C ILE A 67 -4.09 -10.67 -10.45
N GLY A 68 -3.84 -11.05 -11.69
CA GLY A 68 -2.53 -10.89 -12.31
C GLY A 68 -2.61 -10.80 -13.83
N THR A 69 -1.54 -10.35 -14.45
CA THR A 69 -1.39 -10.31 -15.90
C THR A 69 -0.74 -11.60 -16.41
N VAL A 70 -1.31 -12.22 -17.41
CA VAL A 70 -0.75 -13.42 -18.04
C VAL A 70 0.45 -13.05 -18.89
N ALA A 71 1.54 -13.82 -18.78
CA ALA A 71 2.74 -13.62 -19.58
C ALA A 71 2.46 -13.88 -21.08
N GLY A 72 2.82 -12.91 -21.90
CA GLY A 72 2.78 -13.03 -23.37
C GLY A 72 1.57 -12.41 -24.05
N ASP A 73 0.41 -12.24 -23.36
CA ASP A 73 -0.78 -11.62 -23.98
C ASP A 73 -1.29 -10.36 -23.25
N ALA A 74 -0.67 -10.01 -22.13
CA ALA A 74 -1.05 -8.88 -21.28
C ALA A 74 -2.49 -8.94 -20.73
N THR A 75 -3.17 -10.08 -20.82
CA THR A 75 -4.53 -10.24 -20.31
C THR A 75 -4.51 -10.28 -18.80
N ILE A 76 -5.36 -9.45 -18.16
CA ILE A 76 -5.57 -9.49 -16.71
C ILE A 76 -6.60 -10.59 -16.40
N VAL A 77 -6.31 -11.41 -15.41
CA VAL A 77 -7.14 -12.56 -15.03
C VAL A 77 -7.35 -12.63 -13.52
N VAL A 78 -8.46 -13.24 -13.10
CA VAL A 78 -8.57 -13.87 -11.77
C VAL A 78 -8.15 -15.32 -11.92
N ARG A 79 -7.21 -15.75 -11.08
CA ARG A 79 -6.62 -17.08 -11.14
C ARG A 79 -6.67 -17.77 -9.79
N ASP A 80 -7.07 -19.04 -9.80
CA ASP A 80 -6.92 -19.93 -8.65
C ASP A 80 -5.46 -20.39 -8.59
N ILE A 81 -4.85 -20.22 -7.42
CA ILE A 81 -3.44 -20.54 -7.14
C ILE A 81 -3.29 -21.53 -6.00
N GLN A 82 -4.34 -22.23 -5.61
CA GLN A 82 -4.26 -23.26 -4.57
C GLN A 82 -3.26 -24.36 -4.93
N ASP A 83 -3.23 -24.74 -6.22
CA ASP A 83 -2.15 -25.54 -6.82
C ASP A 83 -1.46 -24.71 -7.91
N PRO A 84 -0.30 -24.09 -7.63
CA PRO A 84 0.39 -23.25 -8.60
C PRO A 84 0.82 -23.97 -9.88
N ALA A 85 1.08 -25.29 -9.82
CA ALA A 85 1.45 -26.07 -10.99
C ALA A 85 0.27 -26.28 -11.95
N HIS A 86 -0.95 -26.32 -11.43
CA HIS A 86 -2.20 -26.51 -12.19
C HIS A 86 -3.13 -25.30 -12.09
N ALA A 87 -2.60 -24.13 -11.77
CA ALA A 87 -3.36 -22.92 -11.60
C ALA A 87 -4.23 -22.58 -12.83
N ARG A 88 -5.51 -22.27 -12.61
CA ARG A 88 -6.53 -22.05 -13.65
C ARG A 88 -6.97 -20.58 -13.69
N ASN A 89 -7.14 -20.05 -14.91
CA ASN A 89 -7.83 -18.77 -15.07
C ASN A 89 -9.35 -19.01 -14.88
N LEU A 90 -9.92 -18.26 -13.95
CA LEU A 90 -11.36 -18.31 -13.63
C LEU A 90 -12.13 -17.22 -14.36
N CYS A 91 -11.56 -16.02 -14.40
CA CYS A 91 -12.14 -14.86 -15.05
C CYS A 91 -11.08 -14.11 -15.85
N THR A 92 -11.52 -13.35 -16.85
CA THR A 92 -10.73 -12.40 -17.62
C THR A 92 -11.32 -11.00 -17.47
N PHE A 93 -10.47 -10.00 -17.50
CA PHE A 93 -10.88 -8.60 -17.55
C PHE A 93 -10.74 -8.06 -18.97
N ASP A 94 -11.62 -7.14 -19.36
CA ASP A 94 -11.46 -6.39 -20.59
C ASP A 94 -10.22 -5.49 -20.52
N SER A 95 -9.63 -5.21 -21.66
CA SER A 95 -8.40 -4.40 -21.78
C SER A 95 -8.53 -2.95 -21.31
N SER A 96 -9.75 -2.46 -21.12
CA SER A 96 -10.04 -1.12 -20.60
C SER A 96 -10.07 -1.04 -19.07
N VAL A 97 -9.96 -2.19 -18.39
CA VAL A 97 -9.92 -2.24 -16.92
C VAL A 97 -8.56 -1.77 -16.41
N LEU A 98 -8.58 -0.88 -15.43
CA LEU A 98 -7.39 -0.36 -14.77
C LEU A 98 -7.41 -0.77 -13.29
N ALA A 99 -6.23 -0.99 -12.73
CA ALA A 99 -5.99 -1.21 -11.30
C ALA A 99 -6.98 -2.15 -10.59
N PRO A 100 -7.24 -3.36 -11.08
CA PRO A 100 -8.24 -4.23 -10.49
C PRO A 100 -7.78 -4.74 -9.11
N GLN A 101 -8.73 -4.79 -8.15
CA GLN A 101 -8.51 -5.26 -6.78
C GLN A 101 -9.67 -6.16 -6.34
N PHE A 102 -9.41 -7.08 -5.40
CA PHE A 102 -10.49 -7.80 -4.72
C PHE A 102 -11.21 -6.86 -3.74
N VAL A 103 -12.53 -6.96 -3.71
CA VAL A 103 -13.36 -6.41 -2.62
C VAL A 103 -13.65 -7.52 -1.61
N SER A 104 -13.88 -8.73 -2.12
CA SER A 104 -14.07 -9.96 -1.36
C SER A 104 -13.67 -11.17 -2.24
N GLY A 105 -13.70 -12.38 -1.69
CA GLY A 105 -13.45 -13.61 -2.48
C GLY A 105 -14.45 -13.84 -3.63
N THR A 106 -15.53 -13.07 -3.68
CA THR A 106 -16.58 -13.20 -4.73
C THR A 106 -16.82 -11.92 -5.51
N ALA A 107 -16.09 -10.85 -5.23
CA ALA A 107 -16.25 -9.55 -5.88
C ALA A 107 -14.92 -8.84 -6.08
N VAL A 108 -14.82 -8.14 -7.18
CA VAL A 108 -13.69 -7.29 -7.55
C VAL A 108 -14.15 -5.84 -7.75
N ALA A 109 -13.23 -4.91 -7.65
CA ALA A 109 -13.40 -3.56 -8.11
C ALA A 109 -12.30 -3.22 -9.11
N TYR A 110 -12.59 -2.26 -9.98
CA TYR A 110 -11.67 -1.76 -10.99
C TYR A 110 -12.03 -0.33 -11.38
N GLU A 111 -11.08 0.36 -11.94
CA GLU A 111 -11.29 1.66 -12.53
C GLU A 111 -11.62 1.56 -14.02
N THR A 112 -12.39 2.52 -14.50
CA THR A 112 -12.72 2.69 -15.92
C THR A 112 -12.13 3.97 -16.48
N ALA A 113 -12.09 4.07 -17.81
CA ALA A 113 -11.66 5.28 -18.51
C ALA A 113 -12.52 6.52 -18.19
N GLU A 114 -13.74 6.33 -17.68
CA GLU A 114 -14.65 7.39 -17.23
C GLU A 114 -14.36 7.86 -15.80
N ASN A 115 -13.23 7.47 -15.21
CA ASN A 115 -12.85 7.80 -13.83
C ASN A 115 -13.87 7.29 -12.79
N GLN A 116 -14.35 6.09 -12.97
CA GLN A 116 -15.26 5.43 -12.05
C GLN A 116 -14.58 4.23 -11.38
N ILE A 117 -14.81 4.05 -10.09
CA ILE A 117 -14.49 2.82 -9.39
C ILE A 117 -15.76 1.96 -9.39
N ILE A 118 -15.69 0.84 -10.09
CA ILE A 118 -16.81 -0.08 -10.31
C ILE A 118 -16.60 -1.35 -9.48
N LYS A 119 -17.64 -1.80 -8.78
CA LYS A 119 -17.68 -3.14 -8.15
C LYS A 119 -18.44 -4.10 -9.04
N ALA A 120 -17.87 -5.27 -9.29
CA ALA A 120 -18.48 -6.37 -10.02
C ALA A 120 -18.42 -7.67 -9.23
N ASN A 121 -19.49 -8.47 -9.27
CA ASN A 121 -19.49 -9.80 -8.69
C ASN A 121 -18.88 -10.81 -9.69
N LEU A 122 -18.05 -11.71 -9.20
CA LEU A 122 -17.42 -12.76 -10.01
C LEU A 122 -18.43 -13.83 -10.45
N SER A 123 -19.59 -13.90 -9.82
CA SER A 123 -20.72 -14.72 -10.26
C SER A 123 -21.56 -14.07 -11.36
N GLY A 124 -21.21 -12.86 -11.80
CA GLY A 124 -21.99 -12.06 -12.76
C GLY A 124 -23.07 -11.22 -12.08
N GLY A 125 -23.93 -10.61 -12.90
CA GLY A 125 -24.98 -9.71 -12.46
C GLY A 125 -24.65 -8.22 -12.63
N PRO A 126 -25.50 -7.33 -12.08
CA PRO A 126 -25.29 -5.89 -12.21
C PRO A 126 -24.04 -5.42 -11.45
N THR A 127 -23.38 -4.44 -12.00
CA THR A 127 -22.28 -3.75 -11.34
C THR A 127 -22.79 -2.59 -10.48
N THR A 128 -21.93 -2.06 -9.63
CA THR A 128 -22.22 -0.92 -8.77
C THR A 128 -21.11 0.13 -8.91
N ILE A 129 -21.47 1.38 -9.18
CA ILE A 129 -20.54 2.50 -9.12
C ILE A 129 -20.32 2.84 -7.64
N LEU A 130 -19.08 2.71 -7.16
CA LEU A 130 -18.72 3.01 -5.79
C LEU A 130 -18.27 4.46 -5.62
N ALA A 131 -17.56 4.98 -6.63
CA ALA A 131 -17.11 6.36 -6.67
C ALA A 131 -16.94 6.82 -8.12
N THR A 132 -17.09 8.13 -8.32
CA THR A 132 -16.68 8.83 -9.53
C THR A 132 -15.78 9.97 -9.08
N TYR A 133 -14.62 10.11 -9.69
CA TYR A 133 -13.62 11.11 -9.34
C TYR A 133 -13.21 11.96 -10.53
N SER A 134 -12.73 13.18 -10.27
CA SER A 134 -12.23 14.04 -11.32
C SER A 134 -10.84 13.58 -11.79
N SER A 135 -10.61 13.63 -13.10
CA SER A 135 -9.33 13.24 -13.68
C SER A 135 -8.18 14.12 -13.16
N GLY A 136 -7.08 13.52 -12.77
CA GLY A 136 -5.89 14.27 -12.33
C GLY A 136 -4.92 13.43 -11.48
N PHE A 137 -5.33 12.27 -11.01
CA PHE A 137 -4.45 11.26 -10.42
C PHE A 137 -4.29 10.09 -11.38
N ASP A 138 -3.15 9.40 -11.28
CA ASP A 138 -2.93 8.16 -12.00
C ASP A 138 -3.87 7.06 -11.48
N SER A 139 -4.18 6.10 -12.32
CA SER A 139 -5.01 4.95 -11.98
C SER A 139 -4.44 4.17 -10.79
N GLY A 140 -5.31 3.56 -10.01
CA GLY A 140 -4.93 2.65 -8.93
C GLY A 140 -4.84 3.27 -7.54
N GLN A 141 -5.19 4.55 -7.39
CA GLN A 141 -5.10 5.20 -6.10
C GLN A 141 -6.38 5.04 -5.27
N TYR A 142 -6.75 3.80 -5.05
CA TYR A 142 -7.84 3.43 -4.15
C TYR A 142 -7.52 2.14 -3.40
N ALA A 143 -8.15 1.93 -2.26
CA ALA A 143 -8.02 0.72 -1.46
C ALA A 143 -9.29 0.40 -0.68
N PHE A 144 -9.54 -0.89 -0.45
CA PHE A 144 -10.62 -1.37 0.39
C PHE A 144 -10.13 -1.71 1.80
N SER A 145 -11.02 -1.52 2.78
CA SER A 145 -10.83 -2.10 4.11
C SER A 145 -10.75 -3.63 4.03
N PRO A 146 -10.10 -4.30 4.99
CA PRO A 146 -9.96 -5.74 4.98
C PRO A 146 -11.29 -6.51 4.88
N ASP A 147 -12.35 -5.95 5.44
CA ASP A 147 -13.73 -6.50 5.38
C ASP A 147 -14.48 -6.12 4.09
N GLY A 148 -13.88 -5.31 3.21
CA GLY A 148 -14.49 -4.84 1.97
C GLY A 148 -15.66 -3.87 2.14
N GLN A 149 -15.92 -3.36 3.36
CA GLN A 149 -17.06 -2.49 3.65
C GLN A 149 -16.78 -1.01 3.46
N SER A 150 -15.52 -0.63 3.44
CA SER A 150 -15.08 0.74 3.23
C SER A 150 -14.13 0.84 2.06
N LEU A 151 -14.19 1.97 1.35
CA LEU A 151 -13.33 2.32 0.23
C LEU A 151 -12.66 3.65 0.55
N THR A 152 -11.35 3.73 0.39
CA THR A 152 -10.63 5.00 0.36
C THR A 152 -10.10 5.24 -1.03
N TYR A 153 -10.14 6.49 -1.50
CA TYR A 153 -9.63 6.85 -2.83
C TYR A 153 -9.16 8.29 -2.87
N LEU A 154 -8.33 8.59 -3.86
CA LEU A 154 -7.88 9.94 -4.13
C LEU A 154 -8.67 10.55 -5.29
N ASP A 155 -9.01 11.80 -5.14
CA ASP A 155 -9.52 12.69 -6.18
C ASP A 155 -8.50 13.81 -6.40
N SER A 156 -8.63 14.60 -7.47
CA SER A 156 -7.68 15.64 -7.88
C SER A 156 -7.23 16.60 -6.77
N ASN A 157 -8.00 16.75 -5.72
CA ASN A 157 -7.74 17.70 -4.63
C ASN A 157 -8.14 17.17 -3.24
N ALA A 158 -8.53 15.90 -3.11
CA ALA A 158 -9.02 15.40 -1.85
C ALA A 158 -8.75 13.89 -1.66
N TRP A 159 -8.57 13.52 -0.43
CA TRP A 159 -8.55 12.13 0.02
C TRP A 159 -9.90 11.80 0.66
N HIS A 160 -10.55 10.79 0.13
CA HIS A 160 -11.90 10.37 0.47
C HIS A 160 -11.94 9.05 1.22
N LEU A 161 -12.93 8.91 2.08
CA LEU A 161 -13.35 7.66 2.69
C LEU A 161 -14.85 7.46 2.48
N VAL A 162 -15.22 6.38 1.81
CA VAL A 162 -16.59 5.92 1.62
C VAL A 162 -16.84 4.75 2.56
N SER A 163 -17.90 4.84 3.35
CA SER A 163 -18.34 3.77 4.25
C SER A 163 -19.87 3.76 4.34
N SER A 164 -20.43 2.92 5.18
CA SER A 164 -21.88 2.95 5.47
C SER A 164 -22.39 4.30 6.02
N ALA A 165 -21.49 5.12 6.57
CA ALA A 165 -21.80 6.47 7.05
C ALA A 165 -21.80 7.54 5.94
N GLY A 166 -21.45 7.16 4.70
CA GLY A 166 -21.39 8.06 3.55
C GLY A 166 -19.98 8.28 3.03
N ASN A 167 -19.88 9.21 2.07
CA ASN A 167 -18.60 9.70 1.54
C ASN A 167 -18.12 10.88 2.38
N ARG A 168 -16.90 10.83 2.86
CA ARG A 168 -16.28 11.87 3.68
C ARG A 168 -14.91 12.25 3.12
N VAL A 169 -14.63 13.54 3.01
CA VAL A 169 -13.29 14.06 2.74
C VAL A 169 -12.45 13.96 4.02
N LEU A 170 -11.36 13.22 3.96
CA LEU A 170 -10.40 13.07 5.05
C LEU A 170 -9.47 14.27 5.15
N THR A 171 -9.01 14.75 3.99
CA THR A 171 -8.17 15.93 3.88
C THR A 171 -8.20 16.47 2.45
N THR A 172 -7.98 17.77 2.31
CA THR A 172 -7.71 18.40 1.02
C THR A 172 -6.23 18.17 0.69
N LEU A 173 -5.97 17.80 -0.54
CA LEU A 173 -4.63 17.62 -1.07
C LEU A 173 -4.21 18.88 -1.83
N PRO A 174 -2.92 19.25 -1.84
CA PRO A 174 -2.45 20.28 -2.75
C PRO A 174 -2.70 19.86 -4.19
N ALA A 175 -2.91 20.82 -5.07
CA ALA A 175 -3.05 20.55 -6.51
C ALA A 175 -1.86 19.70 -6.97
N ALA A 176 -2.14 18.61 -7.69
CA ALA A 176 -1.10 17.75 -8.23
C ALA A 176 -0.13 18.62 -9.07
N PRO A 177 1.18 18.47 -8.90
CA PRO A 177 2.13 19.11 -9.79
C PRO A 177 1.81 18.68 -11.21
N GLY A 178 1.75 19.63 -12.12
CA GLY A 178 1.18 19.49 -13.48
C GLY A 178 1.62 18.22 -14.20
N ARG A 179 0.72 17.75 -15.04
CA ARG A 179 0.77 16.53 -15.84
C ARG A 179 2.18 16.15 -16.31
N GLY A 180 2.63 14.98 -15.98
CA GLY A 180 3.88 14.38 -16.45
C GLY A 180 4.68 13.62 -15.39
N VAL A 181 4.18 13.54 -14.17
CA VAL A 181 4.81 12.79 -13.09
C VAL A 181 3.87 11.68 -12.70
N SER A 182 4.05 10.51 -13.31
CA SER A 182 3.53 9.29 -12.74
C SER A 182 4.32 9.01 -11.46
N PRO A 183 3.71 8.94 -10.28
CA PRO A 183 4.41 8.41 -9.12
C PRO A 183 4.87 7.00 -9.50
N ASP A 184 6.13 6.68 -9.28
CA ASP A 184 6.59 5.31 -9.38
C ASP A 184 5.71 4.46 -8.43
N GLU A 185 5.25 3.28 -8.87
CA GLU A 185 4.45 2.38 -8.03
C GLU A 185 5.09 2.10 -6.68
N ASP A 186 6.42 2.24 -6.60
CA ASP A 186 7.20 2.05 -5.38
C ASP A 186 7.10 3.23 -4.40
N ASP A 187 6.61 4.37 -4.85
CA ASP A 187 6.65 5.63 -4.11
C ASP A 187 5.26 6.14 -3.70
N SER A 188 4.20 5.52 -4.21
CA SER A 188 2.84 5.80 -3.78
C SER A 188 2.26 4.65 -2.96
N PHE A 189 1.56 4.99 -1.89
CA PHE A 189 0.94 4.02 -1.01
C PHE A 189 -0.38 4.55 -0.47
N LEU A 190 -1.45 3.84 -0.75
CA LEU A 190 -2.75 4.07 -0.15
C LEU A 190 -3.31 2.73 0.31
N SER A 191 -3.46 2.54 1.63
CA SER A 191 -3.89 1.25 2.15
C SER A 191 -4.51 1.37 3.54
N PHE A 192 -5.45 0.47 3.84
CA PHE A 192 -5.91 0.22 5.20
C PHE A 192 -4.90 -0.64 5.97
N SER A 193 -4.85 -0.45 7.28
CA SER A 193 -4.20 -1.39 8.18
C SER A 193 -4.93 -2.75 8.17
N PRO A 194 -4.25 -3.85 8.51
CA PRO A 194 -4.86 -5.19 8.51
C PRO A 194 -6.06 -5.35 9.43
N ASP A 195 -6.15 -4.55 10.49
CA ASP A 195 -7.29 -4.50 11.41
C ASP A 195 -8.38 -3.50 10.97
N GLY A 196 -8.17 -2.79 9.87
CA GLY A 196 -9.08 -1.78 9.35
C GLY A 196 -9.18 -0.50 10.18
N GLN A 197 -8.39 -0.34 11.26
CA GLN A 197 -8.50 0.80 12.16
C GLN A 197 -7.84 2.07 11.62
N TYR A 198 -6.86 1.93 10.74
CA TYR A 198 -6.08 3.03 10.20
C TYR A 198 -6.05 2.99 8.69
N ILE A 199 -5.81 4.16 8.10
CA ILE A 199 -5.57 4.33 6.65
C ILE A 199 -4.29 5.14 6.52
N ALA A 200 -3.36 4.67 5.69
CA ALA A 200 -2.13 5.38 5.38
C ALA A 200 -2.12 5.86 3.92
N TYR A 201 -1.63 7.06 3.73
CA TYR A 201 -1.39 7.67 2.43
C TYR A 201 0.01 8.27 2.39
N PHE A 202 0.78 7.83 1.41
CA PHE A 202 2.10 8.36 1.09
C PHE A 202 2.22 8.57 -0.40
N GLN A 203 2.78 9.69 -0.78
CA GLN A 203 3.06 9.98 -2.18
C GLN A 203 4.37 10.74 -2.29
N THR A 204 5.36 10.10 -2.89
CA THR A 204 6.62 10.73 -3.21
C THR A 204 6.65 11.04 -4.70
N PHE A 205 6.79 12.31 -5.06
CA PHE A 205 7.00 12.72 -6.44
C PHE A 205 8.50 12.76 -6.74
N HIS A 206 8.94 11.94 -7.68
CA HIS A 206 10.36 11.85 -8.09
C HIS A 206 10.86 13.02 -8.93
N THR A 207 10.11 14.04 -9.17
CA THR A 207 10.60 15.14 -9.99
C THR A 207 11.11 16.26 -9.12
N GLY A 208 12.25 16.81 -9.52
CA GLY A 208 12.82 18.05 -8.99
C GLY A 208 11.93 19.29 -9.16
N GLY A 209 10.61 19.09 -9.19
CA GLY A 209 9.61 20.13 -9.15
C GLY A 209 9.46 20.68 -7.74
N THR A 210 9.44 22.00 -7.63
CA THR A 210 9.20 22.76 -6.39
C THR A 210 7.75 22.73 -5.93
N GLY A 211 6.96 21.74 -6.34
CA GLY A 211 5.57 21.56 -5.95
C GLY A 211 5.44 21.13 -4.49
N ALA A 212 4.52 21.72 -3.74
CA ALA A 212 4.19 21.26 -2.40
C ALA A 212 3.67 19.82 -2.48
N THR A 213 4.40 18.86 -1.93
CA THR A 213 3.93 17.49 -1.75
C THR A 213 2.89 17.47 -0.63
N ALA A 214 1.83 16.68 -0.82
CA ALA A 214 0.94 16.38 0.30
C ALA A 214 1.76 15.69 1.41
N PRO A 215 1.54 16.04 2.68
CA PRO A 215 2.22 15.35 3.76
C PRO A 215 1.77 13.88 3.79
N ASP A 216 2.72 13.00 4.01
CA ASP A 216 2.46 11.59 4.29
C ASP A 216 1.68 11.50 5.60
N GLN A 217 0.59 10.72 5.61
CA GLN A 217 -0.35 10.70 6.73
C GLN A 217 -0.83 9.30 7.05
N VAL A 218 -1.03 9.07 8.36
CA VAL A 218 -1.84 7.97 8.86
C VAL A 218 -3.04 8.56 9.58
N ARG A 219 -4.23 8.09 9.24
CA ARG A 219 -5.49 8.54 9.82
C ARG A 219 -6.26 7.38 10.41
N ARG A 220 -7.04 7.65 11.45
CA ARG A 220 -7.98 6.68 11.99
C ARG A 220 -9.17 6.53 11.03
N ALA A 221 -9.51 5.28 10.67
CA ALA A 221 -10.58 5.02 9.69
C ALA A 221 -11.98 5.42 10.21
N SER A 222 -12.22 5.28 11.52
CA SER A 222 -13.55 5.53 12.10
C SER A 222 -13.99 7.01 12.06
N ASP A 223 -13.07 7.94 12.30
CA ASP A 223 -13.36 9.38 12.42
C ASP A 223 -12.52 10.28 11.49
N GLY A 224 -11.55 9.70 10.77
CA GLY A 224 -10.64 10.44 9.90
C GLY A 224 -9.60 11.27 10.64
N ALA A 225 -9.48 11.12 11.97
CA ALA A 225 -8.52 11.88 12.76
C ALA A 225 -7.09 11.58 12.32
N LEU A 226 -6.29 12.64 12.16
CA LEU A 226 -4.86 12.51 11.88
C LEU A 226 -4.17 11.93 13.12
N VAL A 227 -3.47 10.80 12.97
CA VAL A 227 -2.74 10.14 14.06
C VAL A 227 -1.23 10.18 13.88
N TYR A 228 -0.77 10.31 12.64
CA TYR A 228 0.65 10.48 12.33
C TYR A 228 0.82 11.24 11.02
N SER A 229 1.84 12.09 10.95
CA SER A 229 2.21 12.81 9.72
C SER A 229 3.71 13.03 9.67
N THR A 230 4.27 12.90 8.49
CA THR A 230 5.68 13.18 8.19
C THR A 230 5.82 13.57 6.73
N SER A 231 7.04 13.59 6.21
CA SER A 231 7.32 13.86 4.80
C SER A 231 8.41 12.93 4.30
N GLY A 232 8.35 12.56 3.02
CA GLY A 232 9.37 11.76 2.35
C GLY A 232 9.40 10.29 2.76
N MET A 233 8.25 9.72 3.07
CA MET A 233 8.13 8.28 3.26
C MET A 233 8.08 7.55 1.92
N THR A 234 8.74 6.41 1.86
CA THR A 234 8.76 5.53 0.69
C THR A 234 8.63 4.08 1.15
N MET A 235 8.24 3.20 0.23
CA MET A 235 8.31 1.76 0.43
C MET A 235 7.58 1.29 1.69
N ALA A 236 6.35 1.77 1.87
CA ALA A 236 5.56 1.44 3.04
C ALA A 236 4.89 0.07 2.93
N VAL A 237 4.71 -0.59 4.07
CA VAL A 237 3.97 -1.83 4.19
C VAL A 237 3.36 -1.96 5.59
N TRP A 238 2.12 -2.40 5.64
CA TRP A 238 1.51 -2.79 6.91
C TRP A 238 2.00 -4.17 7.35
N ALA A 239 1.95 -4.41 8.66
CA ALA A 239 2.04 -5.73 9.25
C ALA A 239 0.95 -5.89 10.30
N SER A 240 0.53 -7.11 10.58
CA SER A 240 -0.47 -7.43 11.59
C SER A 240 0.15 -7.90 12.90
N LEU A 241 -0.65 -7.82 13.99
CA LEU A 241 -0.37 -8.36 15.32
C LEU A 241 0.74 -7.66 16.13
N PRO A 242 0.51 -6.43 16.57
CA PRO A 242 -0.54 -5.48 16.23
C PRO A 242 -0.31 -4.85 14.87
N SER A 243 -1.31 -4.11 14.35
CA SER A 243 -1.13 -3.33 13.12
C SER A 243 -0.01 -2.33 13.29
N ARG A 244 1.04 -2.48 12.51
CA ARG A 244 2.22 -1.63 12.46
C ARG A 244 2.51 -1.22 11.04
N LEU A 245 2.98 0.00 10.86
CA LEU A 245 3.39 0.48 9.55
C LEU A 245 4.90 0.55 9.48
N TYR A 246 5.47 -0.18 8.55
CA TYR A 246 6.89 -0.09 8.23
C TYR A 246 7.05 0.78 6.98
N PHE A 247 8.00 1.67 7.00
CA PHE A 247 8.29 2.55 5.86
C PHE A 247 9.76 2.97 5.89
N ARG A 248 10.25 3.43 4.76
CA ARG A 248 11.60 3.95 4.66
C ARG A 248 11.54 5.47 4.61
N ALA A 249 12.35 6.14 5.43
CA ALA A 249 12.64 7.55 5.22
C ALA A 249 13.47 7.73 3.93
N ALA A 250 13.28 8.83 3.20
CA ALA A 250 13.88 9.04 1.87
C ALA A 250 15.40 8.77 1.81
N THR A 251 16.14 8.99 2.89
CA THR A 251 17.59 8.79 3.00
C THR A 251 18.02 8.01 4.24
N GLY A 252 17.08 7.34 4.91
CA GLY A 252 17.30 6.75 6.23
C GLY A 252 17.04 5.25 6.33
N PRO A 253 17.08 4.73 7.56
CA PRO A 253 16.72 3.36 7.86
C PRO A 253 15.21 3.12 7.63
N VAL A 254 14.80 1.86 7.67
CA VAL A 254 13.39 1.51 7.83
C VAL A 254 12.94 2.01 9.20
N LEU A 255 11.77 2.62 9.23
CA LEU A 255 11.08 3.06 10.44
C LEU A 255 9.84 2.19 10.64
N ARG A 256 9.49 1.97 11.89
CA ARG A 256 8.25 1.30 12.29
C ARG A 256 7.40 2.27 13.09
N TRP A 257 6.22 2.57 12.58
CA TRP A 257 5.20 3.28 13.34
C TRP A 257 4.26 2.28 14.02
N ASP A 258 4.03 2.51 15.30
CA ASP A 258 3.11 1.74 16.14
C ASP A 258 2.12 2.71 16.76
N PRO A 259 0.78 2.44 16.72
CA PRO A 259 -0.22 3.35 17.25
C PRO A 259 -0.04 3.71 18.73
N SER A 260 0.55 2.81 19.52
CA SER A 260 0.75 3.00 20.97
C SER A 260 2.13 3.50 21.34
N ALA A 261 3.17 3.13 20.57
CA ALA A 261 4.57 3.41 20.89
C ALA A 261 5.20 4.52 20.03
N GLY A 262 4.50 4.97 18.97
CA GLY A 262 5.05 5.96 18.04
C GLY A 262 6.04 5.36 17.05
N VAL A 263 7.05 6.14 16.63
CA VAL A 263 8.02 5.75 15.61
C VAL A 263 9.29 5.21 16.23
N THR A 264 9.74 4.06 15.75
CA THR A 264 10.99 3.41 16.16
C THR A 264 11.86 3.15 14.93
N PRO A 265 13.15 3.54 14.92
CA PRO A 265 14.09 3.13 13.88
C PRO A 265 14.33 1.61 13.94
N MET A 266 14.40 1.00 12.76
CA MET A 266 14.75 -0.41 12.60
C MET A 266 16.20 -0.47 12.10
N ASP A 267 17.02 -1.28 12.71
CA ASP A 267 18.42 -1.36 12.35
C ASP A 267 18.63 -1.85 10.91
N SER A 268 19.42 -1.09 10.17
CA SER A 268 20.14 -1.38 8.93
C SER A 268 19.47 -2.21 7.81
N ILE A 269 18.15 -2.42 7.83
CA ILE A 269 17.47 -3.15 6.77
C ILE A 269 17.12 -2.17 5.64
N HIS A 270 17.71 -2.37 4.47
CA HIS A 270 17.39 -1.61 3.27
C HIS A 270 16.31 -2.37 2.47
N TRP A 271 15.07 -2.20 2.85
CA TRP A 271 13.94 -2.79 2.13
C TRP A 271 13.69 -2.06 0.82
N ILE A 272 13.47 -2.83 -0.22
CA ILE A 272 13.02 -2.35 -1.53
C ILE A 272 11.77 -3.15 -1.87
N ARG A 273 10.67 -2.45 -2.19
CA ARG A 273 9.39 -3.09 -2.55
C ARG A 273 8.91 -4.12 -1.53
N PRO A 274 8.70 -3.72 -0.27
CA PRO A 274 8.22 -4.65 0.74
C PRO A 274 6.76 -5.05 0.47
N HIS A 275 6.43 -6.31 0.77
CA HIS A 275 5.08 -6.82 0.64
C HIS A 275 4.78 -7.80 1.78
N GLN A 276 3.61 -7.69 2.43
CA GLN A 276 3.26 -8.56 3.55
C GLN A 276 2.57 -9.85 3.08
N SER A 277 2.71 -10.90 3.90
CA SER A 277 1.93 -12.13 3.75
C SER A 277 0.46 -11.91 4.13
N PRO A 278 -0.49 -12.71 3.59
CA PRO A 278 -1.91 -12.61 3.94
C PRO A 278 -2.22 -12.75 5.43
N ASP A 279 -1.40 -13.48 6.21
CA ASP A 279 -1.54 -13.57 7.66
C ASP A 279 -0.79 -12.47 8.43
N GLY A 280 -0.08 -11.58 7.72
CA GLY A 280 0.67 -10.47 8.28
C GLY A 280 1.90 -10.85 9.12
N ARG A 281 2.28 -12.12 9.14
CA ARG A 281 3.43 -12.61 9.93
C ARG A 281 4.77 -12.34 9.27
N TRP A 282 4.76 -12.17 7.95
CA TRP A 282 5.95 -12.02 7.14
C TRP A 282 5.90 -10.78 6.29
N ILE A 283 7.05 -10.18 6.07
CA ILE A 283 7.27 -9.18 5.03
C ILE A 283 8.36 -9.74 4.11
N THR A 284 8.08 -9.80 2.81
CA THR A 284 9.10 -10.04 1.79
C THR A 284 9.57 -8.72 1.22
N TYR A 285 10.82 -8.64 0.80
CA TYR A 285 11.42 -7.44 0.23
C TYR A 285 12.59 -7.80 -0.67
N SER A 286 12.93 -6.90 -1.59
CA SER A 286 14.16 -7.03 -2.37
C SER A 286 15.32 -6.39 -1.62
N LEU A 287 16.50 -6.98 -1.73
CA LEU A 287 17.74 -6.46 -1.20
C LEU A 287 18.83 -6.51 -2.26
N ARG A 288 19.66 -5.47 -2.35
CA ARG A 288 20.75 -5.41 -3.31
C ARG A 288 21.88 -6.32 -2.85
N THR A 289 22.32 -7.21 -3.71
CA THR A 289 23.47 -8.09 -3.44
C THR A 289 24.78 -7.48 -3.92
N SER A 290 25.91 -8.01 -3.49
CA SER A 290 27.24 -7.58 -3.93
C SER A 290 27.48 -7.81 -5.43
N THR A 291 26.69 -8.66 -6.09
CA THR A 291 26.75 -8.95 -7.53
C THR A 291 25.98 -7.93 -8.38
N GLY A 292 25.34 -6.95 -7.75
CA GLY A 292 24.58 -5.89 -8.44
C GLY A 292 23.16 -6.28 -8.85
N VAL A 293 22.74 -7.54 -8.62
CA VAL A 293 21.34 -7.98 -8.72
C VAL A 293 20.66 -7.95 -7.37
N HIS A 294 19.33 -8.02 -7.35
CA HIS A 294 18.60 -8.17 -6.11
C HIS A 294 18.50 -9.63 -5.67
N GLY A 295 18.31 -9.83 -4.39
CA GLY A 295 17.81 -11.06 -3.77
C GLY A 295 16.48 -10.76 -3.08
N VAL A 296 15.74 -11.79 -2.71
CA VAL A 296 14.50 -11.67 -1.93
C VAL A 296 14.80 -12.04 -0.48
N GLY A 297 14.47 -11.12 0.42
CA GLY A 297 14.54 -11.34 1.86
C GLY A 297 13.15 -11.60 2.46
N PHE A 298 13.14 -12.28 3.59
CA PHE A 298 11.96 -12.53 4.41
C PHE A 298 12.21 -12.02 5.83
N TYR A 299 11.30 -11.19 6.31
CA TYR A 299 11.34 -10.65 7.65
C TYR A 299 10.16 -11.18 8.46
N GLY A 300 10.45 -11.79 9.58
CA GLY A 300 9.45 -12.27 10.53
C GLY A 300 9.02 -11.13 11.44
N VAL A 301 7.77 -10.69 11.32
CA VAL A 301 7.23 -9.55 12.07
C VAL A 301 7.26 -9.80 13.58
N GLN A 302 6.94 -11.01 14.02
CA GLN A 302 6.94 -11.38 15.43
C GLN A 302 8.37 -11.56 15.97
N ALA A 303 9.26 -12.13 15.17
CA ALA A 303 10.66 -12.35 15.56
C ALA A 303 11.50 -11.06 15.50
N ASP A 304 10.98 -10.01 14.86
CA ASP A 304 11.65 -8.73 14.62
C ASP A 304 13.04 -8.91 13.98
N SER A 305 13.14 -9.84 13.03
CA SER A 305 14.41 -10.21 12.39
C SER A 305 14.26 -10.80 11.01
N GLN A 306 15.31 -10.69 10.19
CA GLN A 306 15.40 -11.40 8.92
C GLN A 306 15.57 -12.89 9.19
N ILE A 307 14.75 -13.72 8.53
CA ILE A 307 14.73 -15.17 8.80
C ILE A 307 15.38 -15.96 7.66
N ALA A 308 15.15 -15.56 6.42
CA ALA A 308 15.69 -16.26 5.25
C ALA A 308 15.91 -15.29 4.08
N SER A 309 16.71 -15.72 3.11
CA SER A 309 16.83 -15.07 1.81
C SER A 309 16.89 -16.11 0.70
N THR A 310 16.37 -15.78 -0.47
CA THR A 310 16.50 -16.63 -1.67
C THR A 310 17.80 -16.33 -2.41
N ALA A 311 18.09 -17.14 -3.45
CA ALA A 311 19.20 -16.89 -4.35
C ALA A 311 19.14 -15.48 -4.98
N ALA A 312 20.30 -14.97 -5.37
CA ALA A 312 20.41 -13.71 -6.11
C ALA A 312 19.73 -13.79 -7.48
N GLY A 313 19.39 -12.64 -8.05
CA GLY A 313 18.73 -12.53 -9.34
C GLY A 313 17.21 -12.64 -9.24
N ARG A 314 16.63 -12.18 -8.15
CA ARG A 314 15.18 -12.13 -7.88
C ARG A 314 14.79 -10.78 -7.30
N SER A 315 13.67 -10.22 -7.75
CA SER A 315 13.15 -8.95 -7.21
C SER A 315 11.62 -8.85 -7.28
N GLY A 316 11.07 -7.79 -6.69
CA GLY A 316 9.65 -7.47 -6.77
C GLY A 316 8.78 -8.57 -6.16
N ALA A 317 9.23 -9.20 -5.08
CA ALA A 317 8.54 -10.31 -4.46
C ALA A 317 7.19 -9.87 -3.87
N ARG A 318 6.14 -10.67 -4.12
CA ARG A 318 4.79 -10.49 -3.60
C ARG A 318 4.25 -11.81 -3.08
N PHE A 319 3.67 -11.81 -1.90
CA PHE A 319 2.96 -12.98 -1.40
C PHE A 319 1.71 -13.25 -2.25
N LEU A 320 1.53 -14.49 -2.64
CA LEU A 320 0.30 -15.00 -3.23
C LEU A 320 -0.57 -15.71 -2.20
N SER A 321 0.06 -16.30 -1.19
CA SER A 321 -0.55 -16.92 0.00
C SER A 321 0.45 -16.85 1.15
N ASN A 322 0.14 -17.45 2.29
CA ASN A 322 1.09 -17.52 3.42
C ASN A 322 2.36 -18.35 3.12
N ASP A 323 2.30 -19.19 2.10
CA ASP A 323 3.41 -20.05 1.69
C ASP A 323 4.00 -19.69 0.33
N LEU A 324 3.22 -19.08 -0.56
CA LEU A 324 3.61 -18.85 -1.94
C LEU A 324 4.04 -17.40 -2.16
N VAL A 325 5.20 -17.21 -2.77
CA VAL A 325 5.76 -15.91 -3.11
C VAL A 325 6.08 -15.86 -4.61
N TRP A 326 5.49 -14.91 -5.30
CA TRP A 326 5.81 -14.61 -6.70
C TRP A 326 6.93 -13.58 -6.78
N TYR A 327 7.81 -13.68 -7.76
CA TYR A 327 8.86 -12.69 -8.01
C TYR A 327 9.38 -12.72 -9.46
N ILE A 328 10.10 -11.67 -9.83
CA ILE A 328 10.68 -11.45 -11.16
C ILE A 328 12.13 -11.91 -11.14
N GLY A 329 12.53 -12.65 -12.19
CA GLY A 329 13.93 -12.98 -12.45
C GLY A 329 14.70 -11.76 -12.95
N GLU A 330 15.90 -11.56 -12.45
CA GLU A 330 16.80 -10.49 -12.86
C GLU A 330 18.17 -11.01 -13.30
N ARG A 331 18.84 -10.24 -14.14
CA ARG A 331 20.24 -10.43 -14.51
C ARG A 331 21.03 -9.14 -14.30
N ALA A 332 22.29 -9.29 -13.96
CA ALA A 332 23.21 -8.14 -13.89
C ALA A 332 23.32 -7.45 -15.26
N CYS A 333 23.36 -6.13 -15.26
CA CYS A 333 23.59 -5.32 -16.45
C CYS A 333 24.69 -4.31 -16.19
N SER A 334 25.88 -4.58 -16.73
CA SER A 334 27.03 -3.69 -16.58
C SER A 334 26.95 -2.43 -17.45
N THR A 335 26.12 -2.44 -18.48
CA THR A 335 25.93 -1.34 -19.44
C THR A 335 24.66 -0.51 -19.18
N CYS A 336 23.81 -0.93 -18.24
CA CYS A 336 22.62 -0.20 -17.90
C CYS A 336 22.93 1.03 -17.04
N PHE A 337 22.08 2.05 -17.14
CA PHE A 337 22.21 3.27 -16.37
C PHE A 337 22.29 2.95 -14.85
N GLY A 338 23.34 3.46 -14.19
CA GLY A 338 23.56 3.20 -12.76
C GLY A 338 23.87 1.75 -12.39
N GLY A 339 24.15 0.85 -13.37
CA GLY A 339 24.39 -0.57 -13.11
C GLY A 339 23.16 -1.31 -12.56
N GLN A 340 21.96 -0.81 -12.86
CA GLN A 340 20.72 -1.45 -12.41
C GLN A 340 20.54 -2.80 -13.12
N PRO A 341 20.09 -3.85 -12.39
CA PRO A 341 19.77 -5.11 -13.01
C PRO A 341 18.57 -4.99 -13.95
N THR A 342 18.49 -5.87 -14.91
CA THR A 342 17.37 -5.93 -15.87
C THR A 342 16.53 -7.17 -15.65
N PRO A 343 15.19 -7.07 -15.74
CA PRO A 343 14.31 -8.23 -15.72
C PRO A 343 14.69 -9.22 -16.85
N THR A 344 14.61 -10.50 -16.54
CA THR A 344 14.82 -11.57 -17.55
C THR A 344 13.58 -11.84 -18.40
N GLY A 345 12.42 -11.28 -18.02
CA GLY A 345 11.11 -11.62 -18.59
C GLY A 345 10.54 -12.94 -18.05
N VAL A 346 11.26 -13.62 -17.17
CA VAL A 346 10.79 -14.84 -16.50
C VAL A 346 10.39 -14.51 -15.09
N THR A 347 9.24 -15.02 -14.66
CA THR A 347 8.74 -14.90 -13.30
C THR A 347 8.60 -16.27 -12.65
N TYR A 348 8.60 -16.30 -11.35
CA TYR A 348 8.64 -17.53 -10.58
C TYR A 348 7.63 -17.49 -9.43
N ILE A 349 7.23 -18.67 -8.96
CA ILE A 349 6.52 -18.86 -7.70
C ILE A 349 7.40 -19.76 -6.83
N TYR A 350 7.68 -19.30 -5.62
CA TYR A 350 8.45 -20.00 -4.62
C TYR A 350 7.55 -20.44 -3.46
N SER A 351 7.61 -21.73 -3.10
CA SER A 351 6.99 -22.23 -1.87
C SER A 351 8.00 -22.14 -0.73
N ILE A 352 7.63 -21.46 0.33
CA ILE A 352 8.46 -21.29 1.53
C ILE A 352 8.58 -22.65 2.25
N ALA A 353 7.45 -23.34 2.47
CA ALA A 353 7.43 -24.64 3.15
C ALA A 353 8.13 -25.75 2.32
N GLY A 354 7.91 -25.75 1.01
CA GLY A 354 8.51 -26.71 0.09
C GLY A 354 9.96 -26.41 -0.29
N ALA A 355 10.47 -25.22 0.01
CA ALA A 355 11.77 -24.70 -0.43
C ALA A 355 12.01 -24.96 -1.95
N SER A 356 10.97 -24.80 -2.76
CA SER A 356 10.96 -25.11 -4.19
C SER A 356 10.45 -23.96 -5.03
N GLU A 357 10.98 -23.85 -6.25
CA GLU A 357 10.65 -22.80 -7.21
C GLU A 357 10.11 -23.41 -8.49
N ILE A 358 9.04 -22.82 -9.02
CA ILE A 358 8.50 -23.13 -10.35
C ILE A 358 8.38 -21.87 -11.19
N THR A 359 8.42 -22.00 -12.52
CA THR A 359 8.16 -20.86 -13.41
C THR A 359 6.70 -20.45 -13.35
N SER A 360 6.45 -19.16 -13.16
CA SER A 360 5.12 -18.58 -13.17
C SER A 360 4.64 -18.30 -14.60
N ARG A 361 3.32 -18.34 -14.80
CA ARG A 361 2.67 -17.82 -16.01
C ARG A 361 2.12 -16.39 -15.85
N LEU A 362 2.32 -15.78 -14.70
CA LEU A 362 1.94 -14.39 -14.46
C LEU A 362 3.14 -13.49 -14.66
N SER A 363 3.02 -12.47 -15.49
CA SER A 363 4.04 -11.42 -15.65
C SER A 363 3.94 -10.31 -14.60
N ALA A 364 2.75 -10.14 -14.00
CA ALA A 364 2.52 -9.22 -12.89
C ALA A 364 1.45 -9.79 -11.93
N VAL A 365 1.50 -9.33 -10.68
CA VAL A 365 0.49 -9.59 -9.65
C VAL A 365 -0.06 -8.23 -9.20
N HIS A 366 -1.37 -8.04 -9.33
CA HIS A 366 -2.06 -6.80 -8.95
C HIS A 366 -2.63 -6.89 -7.55
N ASP A 367 -3.34 -7.98 -7.22
CA ASP A 367 -3.93 -8.18 -5.90
C ASP A 367 -4.08 -9.67 -5.58
N VAL A 368 -4.27 -10.00 -4.30
CA VAL A 368 -4.42 -11.38 -3.79
C VAL A 368 -5.60 -11.48 -2.84
N TRP A 369 -6.20 -12.67 -2.77
CA TRP A 369 -7.24 -13.01 -1.83
C TRP A 369 -6.93 -14.36 -1.14
N PRO A 370 -7.15 -14.53 0.17
CA PRO A 370 -7.65 -13.52 1.10
C PRO A 370 -6.65 -12.38 1.33
N ARG A 371 -7.19 -11.19 1.60
CA ARG A 371 -6.38 -10.08 2.09
C ARG A 371 -5.94 -10.34 3.52
N VAL A 372 -4.90 -9.64 3.94
CA VAL A 372 -4.49 -9.63 5.34
C VAL A 372 -5.64 -9.15 6.19
N THR A 373 -6.17 -10.06 7.00
CA THR A 373 -7.10 -9.72 8.06
C THR A 373 -6.38 -9.96 9.38
N ALA A 374 -6.52 -9.05 10.33
CA ALA A 374 -6.08 -9.36 11.68
C ALA A 374 -6.82 -10.62 12.13
N PRO A 375 -6.14 -11.64 12.69
CA PRO A 375 -6.85 -12.78 13.24
C PRO A 375 -7.84 -12.27 14.29
N ALA A 376 -9.04 -12.84 14.29
CA ALA A 376 -10.00 -12.59 15.35
C ALA A 376 -9.32 -12.92 16.69
N VAL A 377 -9.27 -11.94 17.58
CA VAL A 377 -8.73 -12.08 18.95
C VAL A 377 -9.72 -12.90 19.77
#